data_927d23c5bcbc19d855303e21c6980f4d
#
_entry.id   927d23c5bcbc19d855303e21c6980f4d
#
_cell.length_a   1.000
_cell.length_b   1.000
_cell.length_c   1.000
_cell.angle_alpha   90.00
_cell.angle_beta   90.00
_cell.angle_gamma   90.00
#
_symmetry.space_group_name_H-M   'P 1'
#
loop_
_entity.id
_entity.type
_entity.pdbx_description
1 polymer ?
#
loop_
_entity_poly.entity_id
_entity_poly.type
_entity_poly.pdbx_seq_one_letter_code
_entity_poly.pdbx_strand_id
1 'polypeptide(L)'
;MTNFENYNDNSTFMETNEFELILINIAGKDRPGLTSALTGILGKYDASILDIGQADIHHTLSLGILFKTTSDLSGTIMKELLFKAGEMNVSIRFSPITIEAYNEWVARQGKHRYIITILGRRITAKQIAAVSKI
;
A
#
# COMPACT_ATOMS: atom_id res chain seq x y z
N MET A 1 -1.15 39.99 8.28
CA MET A 1 -1.09 39.59 8.17
C MET A 1 -0.84 38.96 8.10
N THR A 2 -0.72 39.10 8.41
CA THR A 2 -0.40 38.49 8.30
C THR A 2 -0.39 37.58 8.43
N ASN A 3 -0.63 37.40 8.77
CA ASN A 3 -0.56 36.46 8.91
C ASN A 3 -0.76 35.56 8.41
N PHE A 4 -0.94 35.53 7.80
CA PHE A 4 -0.96 34.60 7.15
C PHE A 4 -0.27 34.14 6.54
N GLU A 5 0.20 34.61 6.38
CA GLU A 5 0.90 34.14 5.72
C GLU A 5 1.76 33.55 6.14
N ASN A 6 1.97 33.74 6.72
CA ASN A 6 2.75 33.13 7.30
C ASN A 6 2.37 32.01 7.72
N TYR A 7 1.67 31.84 7.87
CA TYR A 7 1.38 30.78 8.31
C TYR A 7 1.47 29.79 7.43
N ASN A 8 1.52 29.93 6.51
CA ASN A 8 1.51 29.01 5.66
C ASN A 8 2.73 28.39 5.46
N ASP A 9 3.75 28.98 5.51
CA ASP A 9 4.91 28.33 5.29
C ASP A 9 5.09 27.25 6.20
N ASN A 10 4.82 27.38 7.38
CA ASN A 10 5.00 26.30 8.23
C ASN A 10 4.10 25.24 7.88
N SER A 11 3.01 25.50 7.38
CA SER A 11 2.17 24.45 7.03
C SER A 11 2.76 23.68 5.90
N THR A 12 3.44 24.32 5.01
CA THR A 12 4.04 23.62 3.97
C THR A 12 4.95 22.58 4.45
N PHE A 13 5.75 22.94 5.38
CA PHE A 13 6.67 22.03 5.89
C PHE A 13 6.03 20.86 6.56
N MET A 14 4.88 21.05 7.16
CA MET A 14 4.23 19.97 7.76
C MET A 14 3.71 18.99 6.80
N GLU A 15 3.29 19.43 5.67
CA GLU A 15 2.72 18.55 4.73
C GLU A 15 3.63 17.57 4.19
N THR A 16 4.90 17.85 4.18
CA THR A 16 5.84 16.92 3.65
C THR A 16 5.86 15.67 4.46
N ASN A 17 5.30 15.69 5.66
CA ASN A 17 5.29 14.50 6.48
C ASN A 17 3.99 13.76 6.44
N GLU A 18 3.10 14.18 5.58
CA GLU A 18 1.83 13.51 5.53
C GLU A 18 1.92 12.20 4.80
N PHE A 19 1.15 11.26 5.29
CA PHE A 19 1.11 9.94 4.71
C PHE A 19 -0.25 9.65 4.15
N GLU A 20 -0.30 8.75 3.19
CA GLU A 20 -1.55 8.28 2.63
C GLU A 20 -1.60 6.78 2.77
N LEU A 21 -2.79 6.30 3.05
CA LEU A 21 -3.05 4.87 3.10
C LEU A 21 -3.87 4.51 1.88
N ILE A 22 -3.41 3.55 1.13
CA ILE A 22 -4.07 3.19 -0.12
C ILE A 22 -4.26 1.68 -0.16
N LEU A 23 -5.48 1.28 -0.47
CA LEU A 23 -5.79 -0.12 -0.64
C LEU A 23 -5.78 -0.42 -2.12
N ILE A 24 -5.00 -1.42 -2.52
CA ILE A 24 -4.98 -1.88 -3.88
C ILE A 24 -5.80 -3.14 -3.97
N ASN A 25 -6.69 -3.20 -4.95
CA ASN A 25 -7.42 -4.43 -5.24
C ASN A 25 -7.06 -4.87 -6.64
N ILE A 26 -6.58 -6.09 -6.77
CA ILE A 26 -6.15 -6.62 -8.05
C ILE A 26 -6.95 -7.88 -8.33
N ALA A 27 -7.43 -8.01 -9.55
CA ALA A 27 -8.17 -9.19 -9.94
C ALA A 27 -7.78 -9.58 -11.35
N GLY A 28 -7.66 -10.87 -11.59
CA GLY A 28 -7.31 -11.34 -12.90
C GLY A 28 -6.84 -12.77 -12.84
N LYS A 29 -6.28 -13.23 -13.95
CA LYS A 29 -5.76 -14.58 -14.02
C LYS A 29 -4.49 -14.65 -13.19
N ASP A 30 -4.39 -15.71 -12.42
CA ASP A 30 -3.20 -15.89 -11.60
C ASP A 30 -1.99 -16.13 -12.51
N ARG A 31 -0.92 -15.42 -12.27
CA ARG A 31 0.30 -15.55 -13.04
C ARG A 31 1.50 -15.61 -12.12
N PRO A 32 2.48 -16.43 -12.44
CA PRO A 32 3.69 -16.46 -11.62
C PRO A 32 4.32 -15.07 -11.59
N GLY A 33 4.75 -14.65 -10.44
CA GLY A 33 5.46 -13.40 -10.30
C GLY A 33 4.61 -12.15 -10.17
N LEU A 34 3.30 -12.28 -10.23
CA LEU A 34 2.44 -11.10 -10.14
C LEU A 34 2.62 -10.39 -8.81
N THR A 35 2.47 -11.12 -7.71
CA THR A 35 2.61 -10.51 -6.39
C THR A 35 4.00 -9.93 -6.21
N SER A 36 5.01 -10.66 -6.65
CA SER A 36 6.39 -10.21 -6.53
C SER A 36 6.62 -8.92 -7.32
N ALA A 37 6.05 -8.83 -8.52
CA ALA A 37 6.23 -7.64 -9.33
C ALA A 37 5.59 -6.42 -8.68
N LEU A 38 4.40 -6.60 -8.12
CA LEU A 38 3.71 -5.48 -7.53
C LEU A 38 4.33 -5.05 -6.21
N THR A 39 4.69 -6.01 -5.38
CA THR A 39 5.34 -5.65 -4.12
C THR A 39 6.74 -5.11 -4.38
N GLY A 40 7.36 -5.51 -5.48
CA GLY A 40 8.65 -4.96 -5.85
C GLY A 40 8.58 -3.47 -6.14
N ILE A 41 7.49 -3.04 -6.78
CA ILE A 41 7.30 -1.61 -7.05
C ILE A 41 7.14 -0.86 -5.73
N LEU A 42 6.34 -1.41 -4.81
CA LEU A 42 6.18 -0.77 -3.51
C LEU A 42 7.52 -0.69 -2.78
N GLY A 43 8.33 -1.72 -2.90
CA GLY A 43 9.64 -1.72 -2.25
C GLY A 43 10.59 -0.71 -2.85
N LYS A 44 10.48 -0.47 -4.14
CA LYS A 44 11.33 0.50 -4.82
C LYS A 44 11.16 1.90 -4.21
N TYR A 45 9.98 2.21 -3.74
CA TYR A 45 9.68 3.51 -3.16
C TYR A 45 9.58 3.48 -1.64
N ASP A 46 10.01 2.38 -1.04
CA ASP A 46 10.00 2.21 0.42
C ASP A 46 8.62 2.38 1.04
N ALA A 47 7.61 1.98 0.33
CA ALA A 47 6.28 2.01 0.89
C ALA A 47 6.15 0.93 1.97
N SER A 48 5.34 1.18 2.95
CA SER A 48 5.13 0.22 4.03
C SER A 48 3.87 -0.58 3.76
N ILE A 49 3.97 -1.89 3.74
CA ILE A 49 2.83 -2.73 3.55
C ILE A 49 2.23 -3.02 4.92
N LEU A 50 0.98 -2.62 5.09
CA LEU A 50 0.30 -2.78 6.35
C LEU A 50 -0.52 -4.05 6.40
N ASP A 51 -0.98 -4.52 5.25
CA ASP A 51 -1.76 -5.72 5.19
C ASP A 51 -1.74 -6.25 3.78
N ILE A 52 -1.86 -7.56 3.63
CA ILE A 52 -1.89 -8.15 2.32
C ILE A 52 -2.73 -9.43 2.40
N GLY A 53 -3.60 -9.63 1.44
CA GLY A 53 -4.44 -10.81 1.42
C GLY A 53 -4.62 -11.29 0.00
N GLN A 54 -4.69 -12.58 -0.17
CA GLN A 54 -4.77 -13.17 -1.48
C GLN A 54 -5.71 -14.36 -1.47
N ALA A 55 -6.48 -14.51 -2.52
CA ALA A 55 -7.34 -15.66 -2.68
C ALA A 55 -7.30 -16.11 -4.12
N ASP A 56 -7.18 -17.40 -4.32
CA ASP A 56 -7.17 -18.01 -5.64
C ASP A 56 -8.38 -18.90 -5.76
N ILE A 57 -9.26 -18.59 -6.69
CA ILE A 57 -10.44 -19.39 -6.91
C ILE A 57 -10.55 -19.64 -8.40
N HIS A 58 -10.48 -20.90 -8.81
CA HIS A 58 -10.60 -21.28 -10.22
C HIS A 58 -9.63 -20.50 -11.10
N HIS A 59 -8.38 -20.46 -10.69
CA HIS A 59 -7.32 -19.78 -11.42
C HIS A 59 -7.51 -18.27 -11.51
N THR A 60 -8.42 -17.73 -10.74
CA THR A 60 -8.62 -16.30 -10.68
C THR A 60 -8.02 -15.81 -9.38
N LEU A 61 -7.15 -14.83 -9.48
CA LEU A 61 -6.48 -14.25 -8.33
C LEU A 61 -7.22 -13.02 -7.87
N SER A 62 -7.41 -12.90 -6.57
CA SER A 62 -7.90 -11.68 -5.97
C SER A 62 -6.88 -11.29 -4.92
N LEU A 63 -6.25 -10.15 -5.11
CA LEU A 63 -5.15 -9.72 -4.25
C LEU A 63 -5.45 -8.34 -3.69
N GLY A 64 -5.34 -8.19 -2.39
CA GLY A 64 -5.52 -6.90 -1.74
C GLY A 64 -4.27 -6.53 -1.00
N ILE A 65 -3.80 -5.31 -1.18
CA ILE A 65 -2.63 -4.81 -0.47
C ILE A 65 -2.96 -3.43 0.07
N LEU A 66 -2.78 -3.27 1.38
CA LEU A 66 -2.93 -1.97 2.00
C LEU A 66 -1.54 -1.45 2.29
N PHE A 67 -1.21 -0.29 1.75
CA PHE A 67 0.12 0.24 1.95
C PHE A 67 0.06 1.70 2.35
N LYS A 68 1.13 2.16 2.97
CA LYS A 68 1.28 3.52 3.42
C LYS A 68 2.47 4.14 2.72
N THR A 69 2.32 5.35 2.25
CA THR A 69 3.41 6.07 1.62
C THR A 69 3.22 7.55 1.87
N THR A 70 4.17 8.35 1.46
CA THR A 70 4.05 9.78 1.60
C THR A 70 3.24 10.33 0.45
N SER A 71 2.63 11.48 0.69
CA SER A 71 1.77 12.10 -0.32
C SER A 71 2.50 12.44 -1.59
N ASP A 72 3.77 12.77 -1.49
CA ASP A 72 4.52 13.15 -2.68
C ASP A 72 4.88 11.93 -3.54
N LEU A 73 4.84 10.73 -3.01
CA LEU A 73 5.17 9.54 -3.77
C LEU A 73 3.95 8.77 -4.23
N SER A 74 2.80 9.02 -3.62
CA SER A 74 1.63 8.17 -3.87
C SER A 74 1.24 8.15 -5.34
N GLY A 75 1.24 9.29 -5.99
CA GLY A 75 0.87 9.35 -7.40
C GLY A 75 1.82 8.57 -8.28
N THR A 76 3.11 8.69 -8.02
CA THR A 76 4.11 7.97 -8.79
C THR A 76 3.97 6.47 -8.62
N ILE A 77 3.73 6.04 -7.39
CA ILE A 77 3.55 4.63 -7.11
C ILE A 77 2.32 4.08 -7.81
N MET A 78 1.21 4.79 -7.72
CA MET A 78 -0.03 4.33 -8.34
C MET A 78 0.10 4.24 -9.85
N LYS A 79 0.79 5.20 -10.45
CA LYS A 79 1.00 5.19 -11.87
C LYS A 79 1.83 3.97 -12.29
N GLU A 80 2.87 3.69 -11.57
CA GLU A 80 3.72 2.56 -11.91
C GLU A 80 3.00 1.23 -11.70
N LEU A 81 2.21 1.14 -10.65
CA LEU A 81 1.42 -0.06 -10.41
C LEU A 81 0.38 -0.27 -11.51
N LEU A 82 -0.26 0.81 -11.93
CA LEU A 82 -1.25 0.73 -12.96
C LEU A 82 -0.64 0.25 -14.27
N PHE A 83 0.54 0.77 -14.59
CA PHE A 83 1.23 0.38 -15.79
C PHE A 83 1.62 -1.10 -15.74
N LYS A 84 2.13 -1.54 -14.61
CA LYS A 84 2.52 -2.94 -14.47
C LYS A 84 1.31 -3.86 -14.55
N ALA A 85 0.20 -3.46 -13.97
CA ALA A 85 -1.01 -4.26 -14.03
C ALA A 85 -1.47 -4.41 -15.47
N GLY A 86 -1.36 -3.35 -16.26
CA GLY A 86 -1.70 -3.42 -17.67
C GLY A 86 -0.80 -4.37 -18.41
N GLU A 87 0.49 -4.35 -18.11
CA GLU A 87 1.43 -5.27 -18.73
C GLU A 87 1.11 -6.71 -18.39
N MET A 88 0.66 -6.97 -17.19
CA MET A 88 0.38 -8.32 -16.74
C MET A 88 -1.08 -8.71 -16.95
N ASN A 89 -1.83 -7.84 -17.58
CA ASN A 89 -3.20 -8.11 -17.98
C ASN A 89 -4.11 -8.44 -16.80
N VAL A 90 -3.97 -7.69 -15.73
CA VAL A 90 -4.86 -7.80 -14.58
C VAL A 90 -5.49 -6.45 -14.34
N SER A 91 -6.65 -6.44 -13.68
CA SER A 91 -7.27 -5.18 -13.35
C SER A 91 -6.82 -4.74 -11.97
N ILE A 92 -6.72 -3.43 -11.79
CA ILE A 92 -6.25 -2.89 -10.53
C ILE A 92 -7.14 -1.72 -10.16
N ARG A 93 -7.42 -1.59 -8.89
CA ARG A 93 -8.23 -0.50 -8.39
C ARG A 93 -7.62 0.02 -7.12
N PHE A 94 -7.61 1.33 -6.96
CA PHE A 94 -7.04 1.97 -5.79
C PHE A 94 -8.14 2.62 -4.98
N SER A 95 -8.08 2.46 -3.66
CA SER A 95 -9.05 3.08 -2.77
C SER A 95 -8.31 3.75 -1.63
N PRO A 96 -8.42 5.06 -1.50
CA PRO A 96 -7.78 5.73 -0.37
C PRO A 96 -8.51 5.35 0.91
N ILE A 97 -7.76 5.17 1.97
CA ILE A 97 -8.30 4.81 3.27
C ILE A 97 -7.92 5.90 4.25
N THR A 98 -8.87 6.36 5.04
CA THR A 98 -8.52 7.36 6.03
C THR A 98 -7.83 6.69 7.20
N ILE A 99 -7.04 7.47 7.91
CA ILE A 99 -6.35 6.96 9.07
C ILE A 99 -7.35 6.52 10.12
N GLU A 100 -8.44 7.25 10.24
CA GLU A 100 -9.48 6.88 11.19
C GLU A 100 -10.10 5.53 10.86
N ALA A 101 -10.39 5.32 9.59
CA ALA A 101 -10.97 4.06 9.17
C ALA A 101 -10.02 2.89 9.42
N TYR A 102 -8.74 3.12 9.18
CA TYR A 102 -7.74 2.12 9.41
C TYR A 102 -7.63 1.79 10.90
N ASN A 103 -7.62 2.82 11.73
CA ASN A 103 -7.51 2.60 13.17
C ASN A 103 -8.72 1.85 13.71
N GLU A 104 -9.88 2.16 13.18
CA GLU A 104 -11.09 1.47 13.57
C GLU A 104 -11.02 0.00 13.22
N TRP A 105 -10.53 -0.27 12.01
CA TRP A 105 -10.40 -1.64 11.56
C TRP A 105 -9.39 -2.41 12.41
N VAL A 106 -8.27 -1.78 12.74
CA VAL A 106 -7.26 -2.40 13.57
C VAL A 106 -7.84 -2.75 14.94
N ALA A 107 -8.61 -1.84 15.51
CA ALA A 107 -9.20 -2.08 16.81
C ALA A 107 -10.14 -3.27 16.78
N ARG A 108 -10.91 -3.42 15.71
CA ARG A 108 -11.83 -4.53 15.59
C ARG A 108 -11.12 -5.85 15.36
N GLN A 109 -9.99 -5.81 14.65
CA GLN A 109 -9.24 -7.00 14.35
C GLN A 109 -8.33 -7.43 15.48
N GLY A 110 -8.09 -6.53 16.38
CA GLY A 110 -7.27 -6.72 17.56
C GLY A 110 -6.43 -7.97 17.63
N LYS A 111 -7.04 -9.06 17.95
CA LYS A 111 -6.31 -10.29 18.16
C LYS A 111 -5.65 -10.82 16.93
N HIS A 112 -6.26 -10.63 15.80
CA HIS A 112 -5.70 -11.15 14.58
C HIS A 112 -4.49 -10.35 14.14
N ARG A 113 -4.47 -9.07 14.44
CA ARG A 113 -3.33 -8.26 14.08
C ARG A 113 -2.13 -8.56 14.96
N TYR A 114 -2.40 -9.20 16.07
CA TYR A 114 -1.38 -9.57 16.98
C TYR A 114 -0.24 -10.35 16.34
N ILE A 115 -0.57 -11.21 15.40
CA ILE A 115 0.44 -12.01 14.76
C ILE A 115 1.41 -11.13 13.98
N ILE A 116 0.90 -10.15 13.29
CA ILE A 116 1.74 -9.26 12.52
C ILE A 116 2.66 -8.47 13.43
N THR A 117 2.13 -8.08 14.57
CA THR A 117 2.93 -7.34 15.54
C THR A 117 4.09 -8.18 16.03
N ILE A 118 3.83 -9.44 16.29
CA ILE A 118 4.88 -10.31 16.74
C ILE A 118 5.98 -10.44 15.75
N LEU A 119 5.63 -10.50 14.49
CA LEU A 119 6.62 -10.62 13.47
C LEU A 119 7.45 -9.38 13.37
N GLY A 120 7.06 -8.38 14.11
CA GLY A 120 7.95 -7.49 14.17
C GLY A 120 7.82 -6.28 13.64
N ARG A 121 6.89 -5.76 13.86
CA ARG A 121 6.87 -4.54 13.50
C ARG A 121 6.60 -4.28 12.11
N ARG A 122 7.20 -3.37 11.55
CA ARG A 122 6.94 -2.94 10.25
C ARG A 122 7.48 -3.90 9.24
N ILE A 123 6.67 -4.33 8.31
CA ILE A 123 7.14 -5.16 7.22
C ILE A 123 7.19 -4.28 6.01
N THR A 124 8.33 -4.21 5.35
CA THR A 124 8.47 -3.37 4.18
C THR A 124 8.10 -4.15 2.93
N ALA A 125 7.80 -3.41 1.87
CA ALA A 125 7.49 -4.04 0.61
C ALA A 125 8.67 -4.84 0.08
N LYS A 126 9.87 -4.40 0.37
CA LYS A 126 11.05 -5.14 -0.06
C LYS A 126 11.11 -6.52 0.57
N GLN A 127 10.74 -6.60 1.83
CA GLN A 127 10.75 -7.88 2.50
C GLN A 127 9.70 -8.81 1.94
N ILE A 128 8.53 -8.28 1.65
CA ILE A 128 7.47 -9.07 1.07
C ILE A 128 7.86 -9.54 -0.32
N ALA A 129 8.44 -8.68 -1.11
CA ALA A 129 8.83 -9.03 -2.46
C ALA A 129 9.88 -10.14 -2.45
N ALA A 130 10.81 -10.08 -1.53
CA ALA A 130 11.84 -11.09 -1.43
C ALA A 130 11.23 -12.46 -1.12
N VAL A 131 10.27 -12.49 -0.22
CA VAL A 131 9.60 -13.72 0.14
C VAL A 131 8.79 -14.25 -1.04
N SER A 132 8.11 -13.37 -1.73
CA SER A 132 7.26 -13.79 -2.84
C SER A 132 8.02 -14.34 -4.03
N LYS A 133 9.28 -14.05 -4.12
CA LYS A 133 10.07 -14.58 -5.23
C LYS A 133 10.46 -16.03 -5.05
N ILE A 134 10.35 -16.50 -3.86
CA ILE A 134 10.62 -17.87 -3.60
C ILE A 134 9.52 -18.74 -4.13
#